data_31bf5e43751d7962c02900ba87b09a18
#
_entry.id   31bf5e43751d7962c02900ba87b09a18
#
_cell.length_a   1.000
_cell.length_b   1.000
_cell.length_c   1.000
_cell.angle_alpha   90.00
_cell.angle_beta   90.00
_cell.angle_gamma   90.00
#
_symmetry.space_group_name_H-M   'P 1'
#
loop_
_entity.id
_entity.type
_entity.pdbx_description
1 polymer ?
#
loop_
_entity_poly.entity_id
_entity_poly.type
_entity_poly.pdbx_seq_one_letter_code
_entity_poly.pdbx_strand_id
1 'polypeptide(L)'
;ARGEKLNHHWPIFKKYKETGFGSIIRATLTLHQLCSSHCQYCSTIARNKIDSISLEEAKSFVEELYFNQAEFNKNKFPEYNALYNKSSGSDIRLKGLILSGGGQPNLWPHFEEFVEWLSELDIELGLITNGFPKKVNDDVYKNFTWIRLSITPEDASPHYLNGNFNNQ
;
A
#
# COMPACT_ATOMS: atom_id res chain seq x y z
N ALA A 1 -20.54 -11.98 5.92
CA ALA A 1 -19.08 -12.11 5.89
C ALA A 1 -18.47 -12.23 7.28
N ARG A 2 -18.89 -13.23 8.08
CA ARG A 2 -18.36 -13.44 9.43
C ARG A 2 -17.32 -14.56 9.39
N GLY A 3 -16.04 -14.23 9.55
CA GLY A 3 -14.96 -15.19 9.69
C GLY A 3 -14.38 -15.76 8.38
N GLU A 4 -15.00 -15.57 7.24
CA GLU A 4 -14.55 -16.12 5.94
C GLU A 4 -13.18 -15.61 5.52
N LYS A 5 -12.85 -14.34 5.80
CA LYS A 5 -11.52 -13.78 5.49
C LYS A 5 -10.38 -14.50 6.19
N LEU A 6 -10.60 -14.99 7.42
CA LEU A 6 -9.60 -15.76 8.15
C LEU A 6 -9.41 -17.16 7.57
N ASN A 7 -10.46 -17.75 7.02
CA ASN A 7 -10.39 -19.10 6.46
C ASN A 7 -9.39 -19.18 5.28
N HIS A 8 -9.37 -18.16 4.41
CA HIS A 8 -8.41 -18.11 3.31
C HIS A 8 -6.96 -18.01 3.79
N HIS A 9 -6.71 -17.36 4.92
CA HIS A 9 -5.37 -17.18 5.48
C HIS A 9 -5.00 -18.24 6.53
N TRP A 10 -5.89 -19.21 6.80
CA TRP A 10 -5.65 -20.25 7.79
C TRP A 10 -4.33 -21.01 7.59
N PRO A 11 -3.92 -21.40 6.37
CA PRO A 11 -2.64 -22.08 6.15
C PRO A 11 -1.44 -21.25 6.60
N ILE A 12 -1.51 -19.91 6.49
CA ILE A 12 -0.45 -18.99 6.92
C ILE A 12 -0.38 -18.93 8.45
N PHE A 13 -1.54 -18.85 9.13
CA PHE A 13 -1.59 -18.89 10.58
C PHE A 13 -1.09 -20.23 11.13
N LYS A 14 -1.49 -21.34 10.50
CA LYS A 14 -1.01 -22.68 10.87
C LYS A 14 0.50 -22.77 10.72
N LYS A 15 1.04 -22.35 9.57
CA LYS A 15 2.49 -22.27 9.34
C LYS A 15 3.19 -21.50 10.44
N TYR A 16 2.73 -20.29 10.73
CA TYR A 16 3.34 -19.45 11.77
C TYR A 16 3.29 -20.12 13.14
N LYS A 17 2.15 -20.69 13.53
CA LYS A 17 1.98 -21.37 14.83
C LYS A 17 2.92 -22.58 14.98
N GLU A 18 3.12 -23.34 13.91
CA GLU A 18 3.89 -24.60 13.95
C GLU A 18 5.40 -24.39 13.71
N THR A 19 5.78 -23.34 12.96
CA THR A 19 7.18 -23.13 12.53
C THR A 19 7.81 -21.85 13.05
N GLY A 20 7.02 -20.89 13.54
CA GLY A 20 7.49 -19.55 13.92
C GLY A 20 7.69 -18.58 12.74
N PHE A 21 7.54 -19.05 11.48
CA PHE A 21 7.77 -18.22 10.29
C PHE A 21 6.49 -17.58 9.77
N GLY A 22 6.41 -16.24 9.91
CA GLY A 22 5.34 -15.42 9.34
C GLY A 22 5.45 -15.28 7.82
N SER A 23 4.41 -14.70 7.22
CA SER A 23 4.40 -14.24 5.82
C SER A 23 3.55 -12.99 5.71
N ILE A 24 4.02 -12.03 4.92
CA ILE A 24 3.34 -10.77 4.70
C ILE A 24 2.44 -10.89 3.47
N ILE A 25 1.13 -10.79 3.69
CA ILE A 25 0.13 -10.86 2.62
C ILE A 25 -0.35 -9.47 2.21
N ARG A 26 -0.34 -8.53 3.15
CA ARG A 26 -0.69 -7.14 2.91
C ARG A 26 0.34 -6.23 3.57
N ALA A 27 0.73 -5.19 2.86
CA ALA A 27 1.63 -4.15 3.35
C ALA A 27 1.04 -2.76 3.13
N THR A 28 1.52 -1.81 3.91
CA THR A 28 1.33 -0.37 3.65
C THR A 28 2.70 0.23 3.41
N LEU A 29 2.85 0.94 2.31
CA LEU A 29 4.11 1.58 1.92
C LEU A 29 3.95 3.09 1.98
N THR A 30 4.88 3.73 2.68
CA THR A 30 5.04 5.19 2.71
C THR A 30 6.15 5.58 1.73
N LEU A 31 5.78 6.25 0.64
CA LEU A 31 6.71 6.61 -0.43
C LEU A 31 7.55 7.84 -0.08
N HIS A 32 6.93 8.81 0.61
CA HIS A 32 7.56 10.05 1.04
C HIS A 32 6.76 10.76 2.13
N GLN A 33 7.34 11.82 2.69
CA GLN A 33 6.73 12.59 3.79
C GLN A 33 6.12 13.94 3.36
N LEU A 34 6.26 14.34 2.08
CA LEU A 34 5.69 15.58 1.58
C LEU A 34 4.16 15.50 1.54
N CYS A 35 3.50 16.56 1.98
CA CYS A 35 2.05 16.70 1.93
C CYS A 35 1.69 18.16 1.60
N SER A 36 0.68 18.35 0.76
CA SER A 36 0.14 19.67 0.41
C SER A 36 -0.68 20.30 1.54
N SER A 37 -1.14 19.50 2.51
CA SER A 37 -2.01 19.94 3.59
C SER A 37 -1.25 20.10 4.91
N HIS A 38 -1.77 20.96 5.79
CA HIS A 38 -1.23 21.27 7.12
C HIS A 38 -2.31 21.01 8.19
N CYS A 39 -2.90 19.81 8.18
CA CYS A 39 -3.98 19.47 9.10
C CYS A 39 -3.50 19.50 10.55
N GLN A 40 -4.21 20.23 11.44
CA GLN A 40 -3.84 20.35 12.86
C GLN A 40 -3.86 19.01 13.60
N TYR A 41 -4.73 18.08 13.19
CA TYR A 41 -4.87 16.74 13.77
C TYR A 41 -4.01 15.68 13.07
N CYS A 42 -3.06 16.10 12.23
CA CYS A 42 -2.19 15.14 11.53
C CYS A 42 -1.30 14.40 12.52
N SER A 43 -1.44 13.07 12.57
CA SER A 43 -0.61 12.22 13.44
C SER A 43 0.88 12.27 13.12
N THR A 44 1.22 12.72 11.90
CA THR A 44 2.59 12.84 11.41
C THR A 44 3.01 14.31 11.22
N ILE A 45 2.46 15.23 12.00
CA ILE A 45 2.72 16.68 11.86
C ILE A 45 4.21 17.03 12.03
N ALA A 46 4.92 16.30 12.87
CA ALA A 46 6.36 16.50 13.15
C ALA A 46 7.29 15.79 12.15
N ARG A 47 6.75 15.21 11.06
CA ARG A 47 7.53 14.49 10.05
C ARG A 47 8.56 15.39 9.36
N ASN A 48 9.65 14.79 8.94
CA ASN A 48 10.62 15.44 8.06
C ASN A 48 10.10 15.38 6.60
N LYS A 49 9.67 16.51 6.07
CA LYS A 49 8.99 16.57 4.74
C LYS A 49 9.89 16.23 3.56
N ILE A 50 11.21 16.21 3.74
CA ILE A 50 12.17 15.86 2.69
C ILE A 50 12.42 14.34 2.59
N ASP A 51 11.99 13.56 3.58
CA ASP A 51 12.18 12.11 3.56
C ASP A 51 11.38 11.49 2.43
N SER A 52 12.06 10.72 1.62
CA SER A 52 11.52 10.03 0.44
C SER A 52 12.35 8.79 0.17
N ILE A 53 11.72 7.72 -0.28
CA ILE A 53 12.43 6.56 -0.81
C ILE A 53 12.66 6.72 -2.31
N SER A 54 13.67 6.07 -2.85
CA SER A 54 13.89 5.99 -4.29
C SER A 54 12.90 5.01 -4.95
N LEU A 55 12.80 5.06 -6.27
CA LEU A 55 11.98 4.12 -7.03
C LEU A 55 12.51 2.68 -6.89
N GLU A 56 13.83 2.54 -6.89
CA GLU A 56 14.51 1.26 -6.75
C GLU A 56 14.24 0.64 -5.38
N GLU A 57 14.30 1.43 -4.31
CA GLU A 57 13.95 0.96 -2.96
C GLU A 57 12.49 0.53 -2.87
N ALA A 58 11.57 1.30 -3.48
CA ALA A 58 10.15 0.95 -3.50
C ALA A 58 9.89 -0.36 -4.26
N LYS A 59 10.52 -0.54 -5.44
CA LYS A 59 10.44 -1.77 -6.23
C LYS A 59 11.05 -2.96 -5.48
N SER A 60 12.25 -2.80 -4.93
CA SER A 60 12.94 -3.85 -4.18
C SER A 60 12.13 -4.33 -2.97
N PHE A 61 11.47 -3.43 -2.25
CA PHE A 61 10.57 -3.81 -1.15
C PHE A 61 9.43 -4.71 -1.62
N VAL A 62 8.82 -4.38 -2.77
CA VAL A 62 7.72 -5.19 -3.32
C VAL A 62 8.24 -6.52 -3.85
N GLU A 63 9.38 -6.54 -4.54
CA GLU A 63 10.02 -7.75 -5.07
C GLU A 63 10.33 -8.75 -3.96
N GLU A 64 10.85 -8.27 -2.83
CA GLU A 64 11.11 -9.12 -1.66
C GLU A 64 9.84 -9.81 -1.15
N LEU A 65 8.73 -9.08 -1.07
CA LEU A 65 7.47 -9.62 -0.56
C LEU A 65 6.66 -10.38 -1.61
N TYR A 66 6.89 -10.15 -2.88
CA TYR A 66 6.13 -10.77 -3.97
C TYR A 66 6.85 -12.00 -4.54
N PHE A 67 8.11 -11.88 -4.97
CA PHE A 67 8.87 -12.94 -5.59
C PHE A 67 9.65 -13.78 -4.57
N ASN A 68 10.52 -13.13 -3.78
CA ASN A 68 11.42 -13.84 -2.87
C ASN A 68 10.66 -14.56 -1.76
N GLN A 69 9.61 -13.93 -1.20
CA GLN A 69 8.75 -14.58 -0.22
C GLN A 69 8.00 -15.80 -0.82
N ALA A 70 7.54 -15.71 -2.08
CA ALA A 70 6.88 -16.85 -2.76
C ALA A 70 7.85 -18.02 -2.94
N GLU A 71 9.05 -17.75 -3.42
CA GLU A 71 10.10 -18.75 -3.58
C GLU A 71 10.50 -19.38 -2.25
N PHE A 72 10.71 -18.58 -1.22
CA PHE A 72 10.99 -19.04 0.13
C PHE A 72 9.91 -20.00 0.66
N ASN A 73 8.63 -19.62 0.51
CA ASN A 73 7.53 -20.48 0.98
C ASN A 73 7.41 -21.77 0.17
N LYS A 74 7.65 -21.74 -1.14
CA LYS A 74 7.70 -22.96 -1.97
C LYS A 74 8.78 -23.93 -1.53
N ASN A 75 9.97 -23.40 -1.25
CA ASN A 75 11.15 -24.22 -0.97
C ASN A 75 11.18 -24.74 0.47
N LYS A 76 10.79 -23.92 1.43
CA LYS A 76 10.90 -24.24 2.87
C LYS A 76 9.61 -24.78 3.47
N PHE A 77 8.46 -24.40 2.91
CA PHE A 77 7.14 -24.74 3.45
C PHE A 77 6.15 -25.17 2.36
N PRO A 78 6.53 -26.17 1.52
CA PRO A 78 5.75 -26.53 0.34
C PRO A 78 4.33 -26.98 0.66
N GLU A 79 4.11 -27.69 1.76
CA GLU A 79 2.78 -28.14 2.19
C GLU A 79 1.83 -26.98 2.54
N TYR A 80 2.31 -25.98 3.28
CA TYR A 80 1.50 -24.79 3.62
C TYR A 80 1.26 -23.91 2.40
N ASN A 81 2.27 -23.80 1.52
CA ASN A 81 2.14 -23.07 0.26
C ASN A 81 1.10 -23.72 -0.65
N ALA A 82 1.10 -25.07 -0.77
CA ALA A 82 0.11 -25.80 -1.54
C ALA A 82 -1.31 -25.66 -0.97
N LEU A 83 -1.46 -25.72 0.36
CA LEU A 83 -2.75 -25.48 1.03
C LEU A 83 -3.27 -24.08 0.78
N TYR A 84 -2.41 -23.07 0.86
CA TYR A 84 -2.77 -21.69 0.57
C TYR A 84 -3.14 -21.50 -0.90
N ASN A 85 -2.35 -22.03 -1.81
CA ASN A 85 -2.62 -21.98 -3.25
C ASN A 85 -3.99 -22.59 -3.59
N LYS A 86 -4.34 -23.73 -3.00
CA LYS A 86 -5.65 -24.36 -3.19
C LYS A 86 -6.81 -23.46 -2.75
N SER A 87 -6.63 -22.62 -1.74
CA SER A 87 -7.69 -21.74 -1.22
C SER A 87 -7.71 -20.35 -1.85
N SER A 88 -6.55 -19.83 -2.29
CA SER A 88 -6.38 -18.45 -2.77
C SER A 88 -6.05 -18.35 -4.26
N GLY A 89 -5.72 -19.47 -4.92
CA GLY A 89 -5.31 -19.51 -6.32
C GLY A 89 -3.87 -19.04 -6.58
N SER A 90 -3.07 -18.83 -5.54
CA SER A 90 -1.69 -18.33 -5.69
C SER A 90 -0.78 -18.80 -4.56
N ASP A 91 0.53 -18.66 -4.76
CA ASP A 91 1.53 -18.90 -3.73
C ASP A 91 1.42 -17.87 -2.57
N ILE A 92 2.02 -18.21 -1.42
CA ILE A 92 2.10 -17.31 -0.27
C ILE A 92 3.07 -16.16 -0.61
N ARG A 93 2.50 -15.02 -0.99
CA ARG A 93 3.21 -13.80 -1.38
C ARG A 93 2.39 -12.56 -1.06
N LEU A 94 2.94 -11.38 -1.28
CA LEU A 94 2.19 -10.12 -1.17
C LEU A 94 0.97 -10.14 -2.12
N LYS A 95 -0.21 -9.86 -1.58
CA LYS A 95 -1.49 -9.84 -2.30
C LYS A 95 -2.15 -8.47 -2.29
N GLY A 96 -1.80 -7.62 -1.34
CA GLY A 96 -2.34 -6.28 -1.25
C GLY A 96 -1.29 -5.28 -0.82
N LEU A 97 -1.21 -4.17 -1.53
CA LEU A 97 -0.33 -3.05 -1.19
C LEU A 97 -1.15 -1.77 -1.08
N ILE A 98 -1.02 -1.10 0.05
CA ILE A 98 -1.66 0.19 0.30
C ILE A 98 -0.60 1.27 0.20
N LEU A 99 -0.76 2.19 -0.74
CA LEU A 99 0.04 3.40 -0.81
C LEU A 99 -0.61 4.46 0.10
N SER A 100 0.11 4.80 1.15
CA SER A 100 -0.35 5.72 2.19
C SER A 100 0.87 6.32 2.89
N GLY A 101 0.66 7.06 3.94
CA GLY A 101 1.75 7.37 4.83
C GLY A 101 1.80 8.76 5.37
N GLY A 102 2.98 9.18 5.83
CA GLY A 102 3.20 10.46 6.46
C GLY A 102 2.97 11.66 5.54
N GLY A 103 3.16 11.49 4.24
CA GLY A 103 2.87 12.47 3.19
C GLY A 103 1.66 12.09 2.34
N GLN A 104 1.58 12.72 1.19
CA GLN A 104 0.56 12.48 0.18
C GLN A 104 1.15 11.64 -0.96
N PRO A 105 0.78 10.36 -1.14
CA PRO A 105 1.44 9.46 -2.07
C PRO A 105 1.58 9.98 -3.50
N ASN A 106 0.53 10.59 -4.05
CA ASN A 106 0.50 11.12 -5.42
C ASN A 106 1.33 12.40 -5.64
N LEU A 107 2.04 12.89 -4.63
CA LEU A 107 3.07 13.93 -4.78
C LEU A 107 4.47 13.35 -4.97
N TRP A 108 4.64 12.05 -4.78
CA TRP A 108 5.92 11.41 -5.01
C TRP A 108 6.29 11.43 -6.49
N PRO A 109 7.51 11.84 -6.87
CA PRO A 109 7.87 12.06 -8.28
C PRO A 109 7.74 10.82 -9.18
N HIS A 110 7.90 9.62 -8.60
CA HIS A 110 7.84 8.35 -9.31
C HIS A 110 6.51 7.62 -9.14
N PHE A 111 5.46 8.32 -8.69
CA PHE A 111 4.18 7.69 -8.35
C PHE A 111 3.55 6.96 -9.55
N GLU A 112 3.47 7.62 -10.70
CA GLU A 112 2.86 7.05 -11.92
C GLU A 112 3.65 5.82 -12.39
N GLU A 113 4.96 5.95 -12.57
CA GLU A 113 5.83 4.85 -12.99
C GLU A 113 5.75 3.65 -12.05
N PHE A 114 5.71 3.90 -10.75
CA PHE A 114 5.62 2.83 -9.76
C PHE A 114 4.26 2.12 -9.79
N VAL A 115 3.16 2.88 -9.94
CA VAL A 115 1.80 2.30 -10.03
C VAL A 115 1.62 1.51 -11.33
N GLU A 116 2.16 2.00 -12.44
CA GLU A 116 2.16 1.27 -13.72
C GLU A 116 2.92 -0.05 -13.58
N TRP A 117 4.10 -0.03 -13.01
CA TRP A 117 4.87 -1.25 -12.75
C TRP A 117 4.13 -2.21 -11.80
N LEU A 118 3.49 -1.70 -10.74
CA LEU A 118 2.68 -2.52 -9.84
C LEU A 118 1.48 -3.18 -10.54
N SER A 119 0.92 -2.53 -11.55
CA SER A 119 -0.24 -3.05 -12.29
C SER A 119 0.09 -4.29 -13.13
N GLU A 120 1.37 -4.55 -13.41
CA GLU A 120 1.84 -5.77 -14.07
C GLU A 120 1.88 -6.98 -13.10
N LEU A 121 1.79 -6.73 -11.80
CA LEU A 121 1.79 -7.76 -10.76
C LEU A 121 0.36 -8.08 -10.31
N ASP A 122 0.13 -9.34 -9.90
CA ASP A 122 -1.14 -9.78 -9.31
C ASP A 122 -1.25 -9.31 -7.85
N ILE A 123 -1.37 -7.98 -7.66
CA ILE A 123 -1.47 -7.31 -6.36
C ILE A 123 -2.70 -6.38 -6.35
N GLU A 124 -3.54 -6.49 -5.33
CA GLU A 124 -4.61 -5.52 -5.07
C GLU A 124 -4.01 -4.21 -4.55
N LEU A 125 -4.22 -3.11 -5.28
CA LEU A 125 -3.71 -1.80 -4.90
C LEU A 125 -4.76 -0.98 -4.17
N GLY A 126 -4.37 -0.38 -3.06
CA GLY A 126 -5.16 0.59 -2.32
C GLY A 126 -4.44 1.94 -2.26
N LEU A 127 -5.17 3.03 -2.34
CA LEU A 127 -4.63 4.38 -2.16
C LEU A 127 -5.36 5.10 -1.04
N ILE A 128 -4.61 5.74 -0.16
CA ILE A 128 -5.14 6.69 0.83
C ILE A 128 -4.53 8.05 0.54
N THR A 129 -5.37 9.02 0.19
CA THR A 129 -4.95 10.35 -0.26
C THR A 129 -5.94 11.41 0.22
N ASN A 130 -5.51 12.67 0.31
CA ASN A 130 -6.43 13.80 0.46
C ASN A 130 -7.01 14.30 -0.88
N GLY A 131 -6.55 13.73 -2.02
CA GLY A 131 -7.03 14.05 -3.35
C GLY A 131 -6.45 15.34 -3.94
N PHE A 132 -5.58 16.07 -3.22
CA PHE A 132 -5.12 17.40 -3.65
C PHE A 132 -3.60 17.62 -3.41
N PRO A 133 -2.90 18.34 -4.30
CA PRO A 133 -3.30 18.70 -5.66
C PRO A 133 -3.29 17.46 -6.57
N LYS A 134 -4.13 17.50 -7.61
CA LYS A 134 -4.12 16.51 -8.66
C LYS A 134 -2.90 16.76 -9.57
N LYS A 135 -1.88 15.93 -9.47
CA LYS A 135 -0.67 16.02 -10.31
C LYS A 135 -0.42 14.76 -11.14
N VAL A 136 -1.36 13.83 -11.13
CA VAL A 136 -1.25 12.48 -11.66
C VAL A 136 -2.29 12.30 -12.76
N ASN A 137 -1.93 11.62 -13.83
CA ASN A 137 -2.84 11.25 -14.91
C ASN A 137 -4.00 10.42 -14.33
N ASP A 138 -5.25 10.72 -14.78
CA ASP A 138 -6.45 10.01 -14.34
C ASP A 138 -6.40 8.51 -14.62
N ASP A 139 -5.72 8.10 -15.68
CA ASP A 139 -5.60 6.69 -16.04
C ASP A 139 -4.83 5.86 -15.02
N VAL A 140 -3.90 6.47 -14.30
CA VAL A 140 -3.15 5.81 -13.23
C VAL A 140 -4.07 5.35 -12.09
N TYR A 141 -5.12 6.13 -11.79
CA TYR A 141 -6.06 5.78 -10.73
C TYR A 141 -6.92 4.56 -11.04
N LYS A 142 -7.05 4.15 -12.31
CA LYS A 142 -7.76 2.93 -12.72
C LYS A 142 -7.07 1.64 -12.25
N ASN A 143 -5.77 1.71 -11.93
CA ASN A 143 -5.00 0.57 -11.43
C ASN A 143 -5.30 0.24 -9.95
N PHE A 144 -6.02 1.12 -9.23
CA PHE A 144 -6.35 0.88 -7.83
C PHE A 144 -7.66 0.10 -7.69
N THR A 145 -7.63 -0.97 -6.89
CA THR A 145 -8.82 -1.72 -6.49
C THR A 145 -9.78 -0.86 -5.66
N TRP A 146 -9.22 0.06 -4.86
CA TRP A 146 -9.98 1.04 -4.09
C TRP A 146 -9.15 2.28 -3.78
N ILE A 147 -9.85 3.41 -3.63
CA ILE A 147 -9.25 4.69 -3.21
C ILE A 147 -10.06 5.22 -2.03
N ARG A 148 -9.37 5.59 -0.96
CA ARG A 148 -9.96 6.32 0.16
C ARG A 148 -9.50 7.77 0.14
N LEU A 149 -10.48 8.67 -0.01
CA LEU A 149 -10.24 10.10 0.14
C LEU A 149 -10.38 10.50 1.61
N SER A 150 -9.36 11.14 2.15
CA SER A 150 -9.38 11.75 3.47
C SER A 150 -9.91 13.18 3.32
N ILE A 151 -11.23 13.33 3.49
CA ILE A 151 -11.90 14.63 3.42
C ILE A 151 -11.85 15.25 4.81
N THR A 152 -11.37 16.48 4.87
CA THR A 152 -11.28 17.25 6.11
C THR A 152 -12.65 17.81 6.46
N PRO A 153 -13.09 17.74 7.73
CA PRO A 153 -14.27 18.45 8.20
C PRO A 153 -14.20 19.95 7.92
N GLU A 154 -15.36 20.60 7.81
CA GLU A 154 -15.45 22.05 7.50
C GLU A 154 -14.71 22.93 8.49
N ASP A 155 -14.66 22.55 9.78
CA ASP A 155 -13.93 23.25 10.83
C ASP A 155 -12.41 23.21 10.64
N ALA A 156 -11.90 22.21 9.95
CA ALA A 156 -10.49 22.09 9.56
C ALA A 156 -10.20 22.70 8.17
N SER A 157 -11.22 23.16 7.46
CA SER A 157 -11.11 23.70 6.10
C SER A 157 -10.13 24.88 5.94
N PRO A 158 -9.93 25.79 6.92
CA PRO A 158 -8.91 26.84 6.83
C PRO A 158 -7.50 26.31 6.55
N HIS A 159 -7.20 25.10 7.00
CA HIS A 159 -5.91 24.46 6.76
C HIS A 159 -5.77 23.90 5.35
N TYR A 160 -6.89 23.54 4.71
CA TYR A 160 -6.94 23.18 3.30
C TYR A 160 -6.94 24.40 2.39
N LEU A 161 -7.63 25.47 2.79
CA LEU A 161 -7.70 26.73 2.03
C LEU A 161 -6.33 27.36 1.84
N ASN A 162 -5.45 27.25 2.82
CA ASN A 162 -4.04 27.68 2.71
C ASN A 162 -3.23 26.81 1.72
N GLY A 163 -3.76 25.70 1.25
CA GLY A 163 -3.19 24.84 0.22
C GLY A 163 -3.65 25.16 -1.21
N ASN A 164 -4.24 26.34 -1.49
CA ASN A 164 -4.72 26.78 -2.80
C ASN A 164 -5.91 26.00 -3.39
N PHE A 165 -6.81 25.47 -2.56
CA PHE A 165 -8.07 24.89 -3.04
C PHE A 165 -8.94 25.88 -3.84
N ASN A 166 -8.78 27.17 -3.64
CA ASN A 166 -9.58 28.20 -4.29
C ASN A 166 -9.12 28.58 -5.69
N ASN A 167 -8.09 27.96 -6.24
CA ASN A 167 -7.51 28.33 -7.55
C ASN A 167 -7.64 27.24 -8.61
N GLN A 168 -8.64 26.36 -8.49
CA GLN A 168 -8.94 25.37 -9.53
C GLN A 168 -10.40 25.32 -9.87
#